data_dc98bbadc6d46462addd66417d570e86
#
_entry.id   dc98bbadc6d46462addd66417d570e86
#
_cell.length_a   1.000
_cell.length_b   1.000
_cell.length_c   1.000
_cell.angle_alpha   90.00
_cell.angle_beta   90.00
_cell.angle_gamma   90.00
#
_symmetry.space_group_name_H-M   'P 1'
#
loop_
_entity.id
_entity.type
_entity.pdbx_description
1 polymer ?
#
loop_
_entity_poly.entity_id
_entity_poly.type
_entity_poly.pdbx_seq_one_letter_code
_entity_poly.pdbx_strand_id
1 'polypeptide(L)'
;MAFTSIVTVNYNQPEATLALLASIKLNLNSDDLEIIIVDNGSLTDCGARFKQCMPQIIYIRSEANLGFAGGNNLGIKAASGEYILMVNNDTEVVKGITDVLIQEMEANPEIGIVTPLILYFDQPDTIQYAGYTPMNYTTCRNKTEGLMEKNAGQYAGISKETAYCHGAAMMCRKADIMNIGLMPEVYFLYYEELDWCEMFKKAGKKIWFSGKTHIFHKESISVGRESALKTYFVTRNRILFIRRNASLVNQIIFGFYFTCVAIPKQIIIYILKKRTDLIPYLRRALTWNITQAKDSLKLGFNTVA
;
A
#
# COMPACT_ATOMS: atom_id res chain seq x y z
N MET A 1 -2.88 9.10 25.98
CA MET A 1 -3.01 8.19 24.82
C MET A 1 -1.63 7.95 24.24
N ALA A 2 -1.42 6.83 23.54
CA ALA A 2 -0.13 6.58 22.89
C ALA A 2 0.07 7.55 21.72
N PHE A 3 1.26 8.14 21.58
CA PHE A 3 1.56 9.12 20.56
C PHE A 3 1.65 8.46 19.16
N THR A 4 0.91 8.98 18.20
CA THR A 4 0.79 8.41 16.86
C THR A 4 1.37 9.32 15.79
N SER A 5 2.20 8.77 14.91
CA SER A 5 2.65 9.44 13.68
C SER A 5 1.76 9.03 12.51
N ILE A 6 1.12 9.99 11.87
CA ILE A 6 0.41 9.77 10.60
C ILE A 6 1.37 10.10 9.46
N VAL A 7 1.67 9.12 8.63
CA VAL A 7 2.55 9.26 7.47
C VAL A 7 1.73 9.20 6.20
N THR A 8 1.88 10.19 5.33
CA THR A 8 1.25 10.23 4.00
C THR A 8 2.24 10.67 2.93
N VAL A 9 2.08 10.12 1.73
CA VAL A 9 2.97 10.40 0.59
C VAL A 9 2.20 11.17 -0.47
N ASN A 10 2.68 12.37 -0.81
CA ASN A 10 2.19 13.16 -1.92
C ASN A 10 3.06 12.95 -3.16
N TYR A 11 2.43 12.72 -4.31
CA TYR A 11 3.11 12.77 -5.61
C TYR A 11 2.20 13.41 -6.64
N ASN A 12 2.46 14.68 -6.99
CA ASN A 12 1.70 15.48 -7.95
C ASN A 12 0.17 15.56 -7.70
N GLN A 13 -0.28 15.36 -6.44
CA GLN A 13 -1.70 15.38 -6.07
C GLN A 13 -1.95 16.23 -4.82
N PRO A 14 -1.61 17.52 -4.82
CA PRO A 14 -1.71 18.36 -3.63
C PRO A 14 -3.16 18.52 -3.14
N GLU A 15 -4.14 18.52 -4.02
CA GLU A 15 -5.56 18.68 -3.62
C GLU A 15 -6.06 17.46 -2.84
N ALA A 16 -5.64 16.24 -3.22
CA ALA A 16 -5.96 15.03 -2.47
C ALA A 16 -5.33 15.10 -1.06
N THR A 17 -4.06 15.49 -0.98
CA THR A 17 -3.34 15.67 0.29
C THR A 17 -4.02 16.73 1.18
N LEU A 18 -4.48 17.86 0.62
CA LEU A 18 -5.21 18.87 1.37
C LEU A 18 -6.56 18.36 1.89
N ALA A 19 -7.27 17.54 1.12
CA ALA A 19 -8.52 16.92 1.55
C ALA A 19 -8.29 15.94 2.72
N LEU A 20 -7.23 15.13 2.66
CA LEU A 20 -6.82 14.27 3.78
C LEU A 20 -6.51 15.10 5.03
N LEU A 21 -5.70 16.17 4.92
CA LEU A 21 -5.39 17.06 6.04
C LEU A 21 -6.65 17.68 6.66
N ALA A 22 -7.62 18.09 5.83
CA ALA A 22 -8.89 18.62 6.30
C ALA A 22 -9.70 17.56 7.07
N SER A 23 -9.71 16.29 6.59
CA SER A 23 -10.38 15.19 7.29
C SER A 23 -9.71 14.85 8.62
N ILE A 24 -8.37 14.88 8.68
CA ILE A 24 -7.61 14.70 9.92
C ILE A 24 -7.96 15.80 10.93
N LYS A 25 -7.90 17.06 10.50
CA LYS A 25 -8.21 18.22 11.36
C LYS A 25 -9.62 18.18 11.94
N LEU A 26 -10.59 17.65 11.17
CA LEU A 26 -11.98 17.55 11.57
C LEU A 26 -12.23 16.40 12.55
N ASN A 27 -11.55 15.27 12.38
CA ASN A 27 -11.91 14.00 12.98
C ASN A 27 -10.95 13.51 14.06
N LEU A 28 -9.73 14.05 14.14
CA LEU A 28 -8.71 13.58 15.08
C LEU A 28 -8.26 14.70 16.02
N ASN A 29 -7.89 14.34 17.24
CA ASN A 29 -7.31 15.28 18.21
C ASN A 29 -5.81 15.48 17.88
N SER A 30 -5.38 16.73 17.73
CA SER A 30 -4.00 17.07 17.36
C SER A 30 -2.98 16.88 18.48
N ASP A 31 -3.41 16.80 19.75
CA ASP A 31 -2.50 16.81 20.90
C ASP A 31 -1.66 15.52 21.03
N ASP A 32 -2.19 14.41 20.53
CA ASP A 32 -1.53 13.09 20.57
C ASP A 32 -1.00 12.62 19.20
N LEU A 33 -0.93 13.55 18.24
CA LEU A 33 -0.59 13.23 16.85
C LEU A 33 0.55 14.09 16.30
N GLU A 34 1.43 13.47 15.52
CA GLU A 34 2.25 14.18 14.55
C GLU A 34 1.83 13.76 13.13
N ILE A 35 1.93 14.69 12.19
CA ILE A 35 1.56 14.45 10.79
C ILE A 35 2.78 14.71 9.93
N ILE A 36 3.17 13.69 9.17
CA ILE A 36 4.34 13.70 8.31
C ILE A 36 3.88 13.58 6.87
N ILE A 37 4.14 14.60 6.07
CA ILE A 37 3.87 14.60 4.64
C ILE A 37 5.20 14.45 3.92
N VAL A 38 5.31 13.38 3.14
CA VAL A 38 6.44 13.17 2.24
C VAL A 38 6.03 13.58 0.83
N ASP A 39 6.58 14.67 0.33
CA ASP A 39 6.49 14.99 -1.11
C ASP A 39 7.54 14.16 -1.85
N ASN A 40 7.06 13.20 -2.59
CA ASN A 40 7.86 12.15 -3.21
C ASN A 40 8.37 12.56 -4.61
N GLY A 41 8.96 13.75 -4.72
CA GLY A 41 9.52 14.28 -5.96
C GLY A 41 8.46 14.88 -6.90
N SER A 42 7.44 15.56 -6.36
CA SER A 42 6.46 16.27 -7.18
C SER A 42 7.09 17.39 -8.01
N LEU A 43 6.49 17.67 -9.16
CA LEU A 43 6.94 18.75 -10.05
C LEU A 43 6.88 20.12 -9.36
N THR A 44 5.81 20.35 -8.59
CA THR A 44 5.60 21.62 -7.85
C THR A 44 5.71 21.36 -6.36
N ASP A 45 6.49 22.21 -5.66
CA ASP A 45 6.54 22.19 -4.20
C ASP A 45 5.28 22.82 -3.62
N CYS A 46 4.51 22.01 -2.91
CA CYS A 46 3.27 22.44 -2.24
C CYS A 46 3.40 22.52 -0.72
N GLY A 47 4.60 22.44 -0.15
CA GLY A 47 4.84 22.43 1.29
C GLY A 47 4.26 23.65 2.01
N ALA A 48 4.36 24.84 1.41
CA ALA A 48 3.76 26.06 1.98
C ALA A 48 2.21 25.95 2.09
N ARG A 49 1.55 25.37 1.09
CA ARG A 49 0.09 25.16 1.10
C ARG A 49 -0.31 24.16 2.19
N PHE A 50 0.43 23.07 2.35
CA PHE A 50 0.17 22.08 3.39
C PHE A 50 0.35 22.68 4.78
N LYS A 51 1.44 23.46 5.01
CA LYS A 51 1.67 24.19 6.28
C LYS A 51 0.62 25.28 6.55
N GLN A 52 0.07 25.91 5.54
CA GLN A 52 -1.03 26.86 5.70
C GLN A 52 -2.30 26.15 6.20
N CYS A 53 -2.58 24.92 5.70
CA CYS A 53 -3.72 24.11 6.15
C CYS A 53 -3.53 23.62 7.61
N MET A 54 -2.29 23.17 7.92
CA MET A 54 -1.94 22.59 9.21
C MET A 54 -0.48 22.96 9.57
N PRO A 55 -0.24 24.02 10.36
CA PRO A 55 1.10 24.58 10.60
C PRO A 55 2.10 23.61 11.25
N GLN A 56 1.62 22.66 12.05
CA GLN A 56 2.45 21.73 12.82
C GLN A 56 2.93 20.50 12.04
N ILE A 57 2.64 20.37 10.75
CA ILE A 57 3.09 19.21 9.96
C ILE A 57 4.62 19.17 9.81
N ILE A 58 5.15 17.97 9.81
CA ILE A 58 6.51 17.69 9.36
C ILE A 58 6.44 17.48 7.84
N TYR A 59 7.09 18.36 7.07
CA TYR A 59 7.15 18.26 5.63
C TYR A 59 8.53 17.84 5.17
N ILE A 60 8.59 16.75 4.43
CA ILE A 60 9.82 16.18 3.86
C ILE A 60 9.68 16.16 2.35
N ARG A 61 10.64 16.72 1.63
CA ARG A 61 10.65 16.66 0.18
C ARG A 61 11.80 15.79 -0.32
N SER A 62 11.47 14.80 -1.15
CA SER A 62 12.45 14.02 -1.92
C SER A 62 12.75 14.72 -3.24
N GLU A 63 13.98 14.60 -3.71
CA GLU A 63 14.39 15.11 -5.03
C GLU A 63 13.86 14.24 -6.18
N ALA A 64 13.52 12.99 -5.90
CA ALA A 64 13.05 12.03 -6.89
C ALA A 64 11.86 11.21 -6.36
N ASN A 65 11.06 10.65 -7.27
CA ASN A 65 10.03 9.69 -6.93
C ASN A 65 10.67 8.36 -6.53
N LEU A 66 10.58 8.02 -5.25
CA LEU A 66 11.09 6.80 -4.63
C LEU A 66 10.10 5.64 -4.66
N GLY A 67 8.93 5.83 -5.29
CA GLY A 67 7.82 4.88 -5.23
C GLY A 67 7.08 4.90 -3.90
N PHE A 68 6.13 3.99 -3.75
CA PHE A 68 5.28 3.93 -2.55
C PHE A 68 6.08 3.56 -1.30
N ALA A 69 6.88 2.50 -1.37
CA ALA A 69 7.70 2.05 -0.23
C ALA A 69 8.73 3.11 0.19
N GLY A 70 9.48 3.67 -0.75
CA GLY A 70 10.53 4.66 -0.44
C GLY A 70 9.95 5.94 0.16
N GLY A 71 8.83 6.43 -0.38
CA GLY A 71 8.13 7.59 0.18
C GLY A 71 7.66 7.34 1.62
N ASN A 72 6.98 6.21 1.87
CA ASN A 72 6.55 5.85 3.23
C ASN A 72 7.74 5.66 4.17
N ASN A 73 8.82 5.02 3.72
CA ASN A 73 10.02 4.81 4.54
C ASN A 73 10.70 6.11 4.98
N LEU A 74 10.67 7.16 4.15
CA LEU A 74 11.15 8.49 4.58
C LEU A 74 10.30 9.05 5.73
N GLY A 75 8.98 8.92 5.64
CA GLY A 75 8.06 9.33 6.70
C GLY A 75 8.24 8.48 7.97
N ILE A 76 8.33 7.15 7.84
CA ILE A 76 8.57 6.23 8.97
C ILE A 76 9.86 6.55 9.72
N LYS A 77 10.95 6.88 9.00
CA LYS A 77 12.22 7.26 9.62
C LYS A 77 12.15 8.56 10.40
N ALA A 78 11.31 9.50 9.98
CA ALA A 78 11.11 10.77 10.64
C ALA A 78 10.08 10.71 11.79
N ALA A 79 9.25 9.66 11.79
CA ALA A 79 8.20 9.47 12.78
C ALA A 79 8.77 9.31 14.19
N SER A 80 8.20 10.02 15.17
CA SER A 80 8.55 9.90 16.60
C SER A 80 7.54 9.07 17.41
N GLY A 81 6.32 8.89 16.86
CA GLY A 81 5.24 8.17 17.51
C GLY A 81 5.53 6.70 17.80
N GLU A 82 4.89 6.19 18.83
CA GLU A 82 4.92 4.77 19.21
C GLU A 82 4.18 3.91 18.17
N TYR A 83 3.09 4.46 17.62
CA TYR A 83 2.33 3.89 16.51
C TYR A 83 2.52 4.74 15.27
N ILE A 84 2.62 4.07 14.13
CA ILE A 84 2.73 4.72 12.83
C ILE A 84 1.54 4.29 11.98
N LEU A 85 0.68 5.25 11.66
CA LEU A 85 -0.44 5.07 10.73
C LEU A 85 -0.04 5.60 9.36
N MET A 86 0.23 4.72 8.43
CA MET A 86 0.43 5.07 7.02
C MET A 86 -0.94 5.16 6.35
N VAL A 87 -1.22 6.29 5.71
CA VAL A 87 -2.45 6.51 4.94
C VAL A 87 -2.12 7.12 3.59
N ASN A 88 -2.79 6.66 2.53
CA ASN A 88 -2.68 7.29 1.22
C ASN A 88 -3.23 8.72 1.27
N ASN A 89 -2.64 9.62 0.48
CA ASN A 89 -3.07 11.00 0.42
C ASN A 89 -4.47 11.20 -0.21
N ASP A 90 -4.98 10.20 -0.91
CA ASP A 90 -6.33 10.18 -1.52
C ASP A 90 -7.36 9.45 -0.62
N THR A 91 -7.13 9.42 0.69
CA THR A 91 -8.09 8.91 1.68
C THR A 91 -8.73 10.03 2.50
N GLU A 92 -9.83 9.70 3.16
CA GLU A 92 -10.41 10.51 4.23
C GLU A 92 -10.63 9.65 5.47
N VAL A 93 -10.15 10.15 6.61
CA VAL A 93 -10.24 9.45 7.90
C VAL A 93 -11.51 9.80 8.65
N VAL A 94 -11.98 8.88 9.50
CA VAL A 94 -13.14 9.10 10.37
C VAL A 94 -12.72 9.33 11.81
N LYS A 95 -13.65 9.81 12.62
CA LYS A 95 -13.43 10.13 14.05
C LYS A 95 -12.90 8.91 14.81
N GLY A 96 -11.82 9.12 15.57
CA GLY A 96 -11.27 8.14 16.51
C GLY A 96 -10.62 6.92 15.86
N ILE A 97 -10.28 6.96 14.55
CA ILE A 97 -9.64 5.82 13.87
C ILE A 97 -8.34 5.38 14.55
N THR A 98 -7.50 6.32 14.98
CA THR A 98 -6.24 6.02 15.68
C THR A 98 -6.48 5.27 16.97
N ASP A 99 -7.43 5.72 17.80
CA ASP A 99 -7.75 5.11 19.08
C ASP A 99 -8.24 3.68 18.93
N VAL A 100 -9.13 3.47 17.95
CA VAL A 100 -9.68 2.13 17.65
C VAL A 100 -8.57 1.17 17.21
N LEU A 101 -7.69 1.60 16.30
CA LEU A 101 -6.60 0.74 15.81
C LEU A 101 -5.56 0.46 16.89
N ILE A 102 -5.24 1.44 17.75
CA ILE A 102 -4.37 1.25 18.92
C ILE A 102 -4.99 0.24 19.88
N GLN A 103 -6.28 0.39 20.24
CA GLN A 103 -6.97 -0.55 21.12
C GLN A 103 -6.92 -1.99 20.61
N GLU A 104 -7.07 -2.21 19.29
CA GLU A 104 -6.90 -3.54 18.68
C GLU A 104 -5.49 -4.10 18.92
N MET A 105 -4.48 -3.28 18.68
CA MET A 105 -3.07 -3.69 18.85
C MET A 105 -2.72 -3.91 20.32
N GLU A 106 -3.22 -3.09 21.25
CA GLU A 106 -2.99 -3.25 22.68
C GLU A 106 -3.68 -4.51 23.23
N ALA A 107 -4.92 -4.77 22.79
CA ALA A 107 -5.66 -5.97 23.20
C ALA A 107 -4.99 -7.26 22.71
N ASN A 108 -4.22 -7.20 21.61
CA ASN A 108 -3.52 -8.36 21.06
C ASN A 108 -2.09 -7.97 20.60
N PRO A 109 -1.06 -8.17 21.43
CA PRO A 109 0.33 -7.85 21.12
C PRO A 109 0.92 -8.62 19.92
N GLU A 110 0.28 -9.71 19.49
CA GLU A 110 0.71 -10.45 18.30
C GLU A 110 0.38 -9.71 17.00
N ILE A 111 -0.53 -8.74 17.03
CA ILE A 111 -0.83 -7.91 15.86
C ILE A 111 0.40 -7.07 15.53
N GLY A 112 0.97 -7.28 14.34
CA GLY A 112 2.07 -6.47 13.80
C GLY A 112 1.57 -5.34 12.91
N ILE A 113 0.56 -5.62 12.08
CA ILE A 113 -0.09 -4.64 11.21
C ILE A 113 -1.60 -4.76 11.37
N VAL A 114 -2.29 -3.64 11.59
CA VAL A 114 -3.75 -3.57 11.56
C VAL A 114 -4.22 -2.62 10.46
N THR A 115 -5.27 -3.00 9.76
CA THR A 115 -5.88 -2.25 8.67
C THR A 115 -7.39 -2.11 8.92
N PRO A 116 -7.98 -0.91 8.71
CA PRO A 116 -9.41 -0.70 8.89
C PRO A 116 -10.23 -1.24 7.70
N LEU A 117 -11.55 -1.22 7.83
CA LEU A 117 -12.45 -1.34 6.68
C LEU A 117 -12.21 -0.18 5.71
N ILE A 118 -12.19 -0.45 4.41
CA ILE A 118 -12.02 0.59 3.39
C ILE A 118 -13.28 0.65 2.52
N LEU A 119 -13.85 1.82 2.43
CA LEU A 119 -15.01 2.13 1.61
C LEU A 119 -14.60 3.01 0.42
N TYR A 120 -15.30 2.89 -0.70
CA TYR A 120 -15.11 3.81 -1.80
C TYR A 120 -15.62 5.20 -1.44
N PHE A 121 -14.84 6.25 -1.74
CA PHE A 121 -15.23 7.62 -1.46
C PHE A 121 -16.45 8.06 -2.29
N ASP A 122 -16.43 7.78 -3.60
CA ASP A 122 -17.51 8.15 -4.51
C ASP A 122 -18.78 7.28 -4.35
N GLN A 123 -18.65 6.15 -3.64
CA GLN A 123 -19.72 5.20 -3.34
C GLN A 123 -19.58 4.73 -1.88
N PRO A 124 -19.94 5.58 -0.89
CA PRO A 124 -19.67 5.32 0.53
C PRO A 124 -20.31 4.02 1.08
N ASP A 125 -21.36 3.55 0.42
CA ASP A 125 -22.04 2.28 0.73
C ASP A 125 -21.41 1.07 0.04
N THR A 126 -20.27 1.23 -0.65
CA THR A 126 -19.58 0.14 -1.35
C THR A 126 -18.24 -0.16 -0.71
N ILE A 127 -18.00 -1.44 -0.40
CA ILE A 127 -16.78 -1.90 0.25
C ILE A 127 -15.68 -2.04 -0.81
N GLN A 128 -14.52 -1.49 -0.52
CA GLN A 128 -13.31 -1.72 -1.29
C GLN A 128 -12.47 -2.85 -0.70
N TYR A 129 -12.41 -2.95 0.65
CA TYR A 129 -11.58 -3.93 1.34
C TYR A 129 -12.12 -4.22 2.74
N ALA A 130 -12.22 -5.52 3.05
CA ALA A 130 -12.55 -6.06 4.37
C ALA A 130 -11.65 -7.25 4.76
N GLY A 131 -10.43 -7.29 4.20
CA GLY A 131 -9.45 -8.35 4.36
C GLY A 131 -9.01 -8.95 3.04
N TYR A 132 -7.96 -9.77 3.11
CA TYR A 132 -7.45 -10.56 1.98
C TYR A 132 -7.37 -12.04 2.35
N THR A 133 -7.71 -12.91 1.40
CA THR A 133 -7.42 -14.35 1.51
C THR A 133 -5.92 -14.62 1.40
N PRO A 134 -5.42 -15.77 1.87
CA PRO A 134 -4.05 -16.20 1.65
C PRO A 134 -3.66 -16.21 0.17
N MET A 135 -2.38 -15.95 -0.10
CA MET A 135 -1.81 -15.98 -1.44
C MET A 135 -1.81 -17.40 -2.00
N ASN A 136 -2.39 -17.57 -3.18
CA ASN A 136 -2.17 -18.77 -3.96
C ASN A 136 -0.84 -18.66 -4.68
N TYR A 137 0.17 -19.38 -4.21
CA TYR A 137 1.52 -19.29 -4.76
C TYR A 137 1.67 -19.88 -6.17
N THR A 138 0.76 -20.73 -6.62
CA THR A 138 0.74 -21.21 -8.02
C THR A 138 0.42 -20.09 -8.99
N THR A 139 -0.51 -19.21 -8.60
CA THR A 139 -0.96 -18.11 -9.47
C THR A 139 -0.46 -16.74 -9.03
N CYS A 140 0.11 -16.61 -7.84
CA CYS A 140 0.41 -15.34 -7.17
C CYS A 140 -0.79 -14.41 -7.19
N ARG A 141 -1.91 -14.90 -6.69
CA ARG A 141 -3.16 -14.15 -6.56
C ARG A 141 -3.83 -14.46 -5.24
N ASN A 142 -4.44 -13.46 -4.66
CA ASN A 142 -5.35 -13.54 -3.54
C ASN A 142 -6.68 -12.88 -3.93
N LYS A 143 -7.67 -12.96 -3.05
CA LYS A 143 -8.96 -12.28 -3.23
C LYS A 143 -9.12 -11.24 -2.15
N THR A 144 -9.67 -10.09 -2.52
CA THR A 144 -10.12 -9.08 -1.57
C THR A 144 -11.49 -9.48 -1.05
N GLU A 145 -11.64 -9.58 0.26
CA GLU A 145 -12.93 -9.81 0.91
C GLU A 145 -13.76 -8.52 0.88
N GLY A 146 -15.04 -8.65 0.64
CA GLY A 146 -15.98 -7.54 0.58
C GLY A 146 -15.90 -6.67 -0.68
N LEU A 147 -14.97 -6.92 -1.60
CA LEU A 147 -14.76 -6.07 -2.78
C LEU A 147 -16.03 -5.90 -3.61
N MET A 148 -16.46 -4.66 -3.81
CA MET A 148 -17.67 -4.27 -4.54
C MET A 148 -18.98 -4.75 -3.89
N GLU A 149 -18.95 -5.27 -2.66
CA GLU A 149 -20.16 -5.57 -1.90
C GLU A 149 -20.77 -4.27 -1.36
N LYS A 150 -22.10 -4.24 -1.26
CA LYS A 150 -22.80 -3.17 -0.56
C LYS A 150 -22.54 -3.28 0.94
N ASN A 151 -22.16 -2.18 1.57
CA ASN A 151 -21.95 -2.12 3.02
C ASN A 151 -23.31 -2.10 3.74
N ALA A 152 -23.77 -3.25 4.17
CA ALA A 152 -24.96 -3.42 5.00
C ALA A 152 -24.62 -3.62 6.48
N GLY A 153 -23.37 -3.30 6.90
CA GLY A 153 -22.89 -3.53 8.26
C GLY A 153 -22.35 -4.94 8.52
N GLN A 154 -22.23 -5.79 7.48
CA GLN A 154 -21.78 -7.18 7.63
C GLN A 154 -20.36 -7.33 8.17
N TYR A 155 -19.53 -6.29 8.10
CA TYR A 155 -18.19 -6.26 8.68
C TYR A 155 -18.08 -5.35 9.92
N ALA A 156 -19.18 -4.72 10.33
CA ALA A 156 -19.18 -3.82 11.50
C ALA A 156 -18.81 -4.58 12.77
N GLY A 157 -17.82 -4.09 13.52
CA GLY A 157 -17.34 -4.71 14.75
C GLY A 157 -16.52 -5.98 14.56
N ILE A 158 -16.38 -6.51 13.34
CA ILE A 158 -15.52 -7.68 13.08
C ILE A 158 -14.06 -7.29 13.25
N SER A 159 -13.35 -8.10 14.03
CA SER A 159 -11.91 -7.99 14.28
C SER A 159 -11.30 -9.37 14.08
N LYS A 160 -10.47 -9.54 13.07
CA LYS A 160 -9.97 -10.85 12.66
C LYS A 160 -8.61 -10.82 11.99
N GLU A 161 -7.90 -11.95 12.02
CA GLU A 161 -6.70 -12.13 11.21
C GLU A 161 -7.04 -12.07 9.71
N THR A 162 -6.18 -11.43 8.94
CA THR A 162 -6.22 -11.39 7.47
C THR A 162 -4.84 -11.75 6.91
N ALA A 163 -4.79 -12.21 5.68
CA ALA A 163 -3.51 -12.59 5.09
C ALA A 163 -2.60 -11.40 4.77
N TYR A 164 -3.18 -10.25 4.44
CA TYR A 164 -2.45 -9.03 4.04
C TYR A 164 -3.23 -7.78 4.44
N CYS A 165 -2.51 -6.67 4.63
CA CYS A 165 -3.10 -5.34 4.75
C CYS A 165 -3.34 -4.70 3.38
N HIS A 166 -4.08 -3.61 3.37
CA HIS A 166 -4.27 -2.76 2.19
C HIS A 166 -3.44 -1.49 2.32
N GLY A 167 -2.70 -1.13 1.25
CA GLY A 167 -1.80 0.03 1.26
C GLY A 167 -2.46 1.38 1.53
N ALA A 168 -3.79 1.49 1.37
CA ALA A 168 -4.50 2.76 1.61
C ALA A 168 -4.50 3.19 3.09
N ALA A 169 -4.53 2.24 4.03
CA ALA A 169 -4.37 2.53 5.47
C ALA A 169 -3.87 1.31 6.23
N MET A 170 -2.79 1.47 6.97
CA MET A 170 -2.22 0.44 7.84
C MET A 170 -1.49 1.06 9.02
N MET A 171 -1.69 0.49 10.21
CA MET A 171 -1.00 0.91 11.43
C MET A 171 -0.07 -0.18 11.92
N CYS A 172 1.12 0.22 12.37
CA CYS A 172 2.14 -0.65 12.98
C CYS A 172 2.70 -0.01 14.23
N ARG A 173 3.25 -0.82 15.14
CA ARG A 173 4.14 -0.29 16.19
C ARG A 173 5.49 0.08 15.57
N LYS A 174 6.03 1.24 15.92
CA LYS A 174 7.37 1.67 15.51
C LYS A 174 8.42 0.64 15.91
N ALA A 175 8.33 0.08 17.11
CA ALA A 175 9.25 -0.95 17.59
C ALA A 175 9.24 -2.21 16.71
N ASP A 176 8.08 -2.67 16.25
CA ASP A 176 7.99 -3.81 15.34
C ASP A 176 8.65 -3.48 13.98
N ILE A 177 8.42 -2.29 13.44
CA ILE A 177 9.07 -1.84 12.19
C ILE A 177 10.60 -1.82 12.34
N MET A 178 11.11 -1.27 13.45
CA MET A 178 12.56 -1.20 13.68
C MET A 178 13.20 -2.57 13.82
N ASN A 179 12.51 -3.55 14.37
CA ASN A 179 13.01 -4.91 14.55
C ASN A 179 12.90 -5.77 13.27
N ILE A 180 11.82 -5.61 12.50
CA ILE A 180 11.50 -6.44 11.33
C ILE A 180 12.11 -5.86 10.06
N GLY A 181 12.12 -4.53 9.96
CA GLY A 181 12.62 -3.78 8.82
C GLY A 181 11.55 -2.94 8.13
N LEU A 182 12.03 -1.99 7.34
CA LEU A 182 11.23 -1.06 6.56
C LEU A 182 10.54 -1.77 5.38
N MET A 183 9.59 -1.09 4.78
CA MET A 183 8.87 -1.56 3.59
C MET A 183 9.85 -1.80 2.42
N PRO A 184 9.76 -2.92 1.69
CA PRO A 184 10.73 -3.26 0.64
C PRO A 184 10.69 -2.32 -0.56
N GLU A 185 11.71 -1.47 -0.73
CA GLU A 185 11.80 -0.47 -1.80
C GLU A 185 12.06 -1.08 -3.19
N VAL A 186 12.48 -2.34 -3.26
CA VAL A 186 12.73 -3.06 -4.52
C VAL A 186 11.50 -3.12 -5.44
N TYR A 187 10.31 -2.96 -4.89
CA TYR A 187 9.05 -3.02 -5.64
C TYR A 187 8.74 -1.71 -6.37
N PHE A 188 9.08 -0.57 -5.80
CA PHE A 188 8.72 0.76 -6.25
C PHE A 188 7.22 1.05 -6.15
N LEU A 189 6.37 0.21 -6.77
CA LEU A 189 4.91 0.34 -6.77
C LEU A 189 4.25 -1.03 -7.01
N TYR A 190 3.28 -1.39 -6.18
CA TYR A 190 2.57 -2.67 -6.11
C TYR A 190 3.39 -3.83 -5.53
N TYR A 191 2.81 -4.61 -4.64
CA TYR A 191 3.33 -5.76 -3.91
C TYR A 191 4.25 -5.44 -2.72
N GLU A 192 4.70 -4.20 -2.54
CA GLU A 192 5.54 -3.82 -1.40
C GLU A 192 4.84 -4.09 -0.07
N GLU A 193 3.57 -3.73 0.06
CA GLU A 193 2.76 -3.95 1.27
C GLU A 193 2.53 -5.45 1.51
N LEU A 194 2.37 -6.24 0.44
CA LEU A 194 2.21 -7.70 0.55
C LEU A 194 3.50 -8.36 1.03
N ASP A 195 4.65 -7.98 0.45
CA ASP A 195 5.95 -8.51 0.87
C ASP A 195 6.30 -8.08 2.31
N TRP A 196 5.92 -6.87 2.69
CA TRP A 196 6.10 -6.39 4.06
C TRP A 196 5.25 -7.19 5.05
N CYS A 197 4.00 -7.53 4.71
CA CYS A 197 3.19 -8.46 5.50
C CYS A 197 3.88 -9.83 5.65
N GLU A 198 4.53 -10.35 4.59
CA GLU A 198 5.30 -11.60 4.70
C GLU A 198 6.50 -11.45 5.65
N MET A 199 7.16 -10.29 5.70
CA MET A 199 8.24 -10.04 6.66
C MET A 199 7.70 -10.07 8.10
N PHE A 200 6.57 -9.41 8.38
CA PHE A 200 5.92 -9.43 9.68
C PHE A 200 5.50 -10.86 10.09
N LYS A 201 4.89 -11.61 9.19
CA LYS A 201 4.49 -13.03 9.45
C LYS A 201 5.70 -13.92 9.73
N LYS A 202 6.82 -13.74 9.01
CA LYS A 202 8.07 -14.46 9.28
C LYS A 202 8.67 -14.13 10.65
N ALA A 203 8.39 -12.94 11.17
CA ALA A 203 8.78 -12.53 12.52
C ALA A 203 7.75 -12.96 13.61
N GLY A 204 6.76 -13.79 13.26
CA GLY A 204 5.76 -14.30 14.20
C GLY A 204 4.61 -13.33 14.49
N LYS A 205 4.48 -12.23 13.74
CA LYS A 205 3.40 -11.26 13.90
C LYS A 205 2.21 -11.59 12.99
N LYS A 206 1.01 -11.19 13.42
CA LYS A 206 -0.24 -11.33 12.68
C LYS A 206 -0.57 -10.06 11.91
N ILE A 207 -1.22 -10.22 10.77
CA ILE A 207 -1.83 -9.13 10.03
C ILE A 207 -3.32 -9.14 10.36
N TRP A 208 -3.88 -7.95 10.66
CA TRP A 208 -5.20 -7.84 11.27
C TRP A 208 -6.11 -6.91 10.49
N PHE A 209 -7.37 -7.29 10.38
CA PHE A 209 -8.46 -6.46 9.87
C PHE A 209 -9.36 -6.02 11.02
N SER A 210 -9.70 -4.74 11.08
CA SER A 210 -10.67 -4.19 12.00
C SER A 210 -11.83 -3.51 11.27
N GLY A 211 -13.01 -4.07 11.38
CA GLY A 211 -14.28 -3.47 10.95
C GLY A 211 -14.92 -2.58 12.01
N LYS A 212 -14.20 -2.27 13.12
CA LYS A 212 -14.68 -1.32 14.15
C LYS A 212 -14.51 0.13 13.72
N THR A 213 -13.72 0.38 12.69
CA THR A 213 -13.50 1.70 12.09
C THR A 213 -13.26 1.54 10.59
N HIS A 214 -13.29 2.66 9.86
CA HIS A 214 -13.11 2.65 8.42
C HIS A 214 -12.40 3.91 7.92
N ILE A 215 -12.02 3.90 6.66
CA ILE A 215 -11.63 5.09 5.89
C ILE A 215 -12.42 5.12 4.58
N PHE A 216 -12.50 6.29 3.98
CA PHE A 216 -12.92 6.45 2.59
C PHE A 216 -11.68 6.60 1.69
N HIS A 217 -11.66 5.91 0.55
CA HIS A 217 -10.52 5.93 -0.37
C HIS A 217 -10.99 6.27 -1.79
N LYS A 218 -10.35 7.28 -2.39
CA LYS A 218 -10.74 7.83 -3.71
C LYS A 218 -10.28 6.97 -4.88
N GLU A 219 -9.62 5.83 -4.61
CA GLU A 219 -8.97 4.93 -5.56
C GLU A 219 -8.12 5.67 -6.60
N SER A 220 -6.82 5.50 -6.53
CA SER A 220 -5.82 6.25 -7.28
C SER A 220 -6.22 6.53 -8.74
N ILE A 221 -6.60 7.76 -9.01
CA ILE A 221 -6.83 8.31 -10.36
C ILE A 221 -5.49 8.43 -11.11
N SER A 222 -4.36 8.42 -10.38
CA SER A 222 -3.02 8.72 -10.88
C SER A 222 -2.40 7.66 -11.77
N VAL A 223 -2.87 6.39 -11.70
CA VAL A 223 -2.39 5.32 -12.56
C VAL A 223 -3.54 4.78 -13.39
N GLY A 224 -3.65 5.20 -14.64
CA GLY A 224 -4.67 4.74 -15.58
C GLY A 224 -4.86 3.22 -15.56
N ARG A 225 -6.10 2.74 -15.73
CA ARG A 225 -6.47 1.32 -15.61
C ARG A 225 -5.57 0.35 -16.38
N GLU A 226 -5.00 0.77 -17.53
CA GLU A 226 -4.05 0.00 -18.34
C GLU A 226 -2.95 0.93 -18.88
N SER A 227 -1.91 1.16 -18.06
CA SER A 227 -0.74 1.97 -18.41
C SER A 227 0.52 1.10 -18.59
N ALA A 228 1.51 1.63 -19.28
CA ALA A 228 2.84 1.01 -19.42
C ALA A 228 3.48 0.75 -18.05
N LEU A 229 3.41 1.73 -17.15
CA LEU A 229 3.92 1.66 -15.79
C LEU A 229 3.24 0.53 -15.02
N LYS A 230 1.90 0.49 -15.01
CA LYS A 230 1.13 -0.57 -14.32
C LYS A 230 1.45 -1.95 -14.89
N THR A 231 1.47 -2.10 -16.23
CA THR A 231 1.81 -3.35 -16.90
C THR A 231 3.18 -3.86 -16.49
N TYR A 232 4.18 -2.96 -16.50
CA TYR A 232 5.54 -3.31 -16.12
C TYR A 232 5.64 -3.73 -14.66
N PHE A 233 5.27 -2.85 -13.72
CA PHE A 233 5.46 -3.10 -12.29
C PHE A 233 4.60 -4.25 -11.76
N VAL A 234 3.33 -4.34 -12.15
CA VAL A 234 2.48 -5.47 -11.73
C VAL A 234 3.05 -6.80 -12.22
N THR A 235 3.53 -6.86 -13.47
CA THR A 235 4.13 -8.09 -14.02
C THR A 235 5.46 -8.42 -13.34
N ARG A 236 6.37 -7.43 -13.23
CA ARG A 236 7.68 -7.59 -12.59
C ARG A 236 7.54 -8.03 -11.15
N ASN A 237 6.71 -7.35 -10.40
CA ASN A 237 6.58 -7.50 -8.96
C ASN A 237 5.86 -8.78 -8.57
N ARG A 238 4.90 -9.23 -9.40
CA ARG A 238 4.26 -10.54 -9.23
C ARG A 238 5.27 -11.68 -9.27
N ILE A 239 6.23 -11.65 -10.19
CA ILE A 239 7.32 -12.64 -10.26
C ILE A 239 8.29 -12.44 -9.10
N LEU A 240 8.66 -11.18 -8.81
CA LEU A 240 9.57 -10.84 -7.73
C LEU A 240 9.04 -11.31 -6.37
N PHE A 241 7.74 -11.12 -6.09
CA PHE A 241 7.10 -11.58 -4.85
C PHE A 241 7.24 -13.09 -4.67
N ILE A 242 7.01 -13.88 -5.72
CA ILE A 242 7.20 -15.32 -5.71
C ILE A 242 8.67 -15.70 -5.45
N ARG A 243 9.61 -15.03 -6.11
CA ARG A 243 11.06 -15.26 -5.91
C ARG A 243 11.52 -14.96 -4.48
N ARG A 244 10.86 -14.03 -3.78
CA ARG A 244 11.21 -13.63 -2.42
C ARG A 244 10.52 -14.46 -1.33
N ASN A 245 9.30 -14.93 -1.60
CA ASN A 245 8.42 -15.46 -0.56
C ASN A 245 7.97 -16.91 -0.75
N ALA A 246 8.08 -17.47 -1.96
CA ALA A 246 7.66 -18.85 -2.22
C ALA A 246 8.80 -19.86 -2.05
N SER A 247 8.45 -21.11 -1.70
CA SER A 247 9.38 -22.25 -1.75
C SER A 247 9.85 -22.50 -3.19
N LEU A 248 10.99 -23.15 -3.36
CA LEU A 248 11.53 -23.48 -4.69
C LEU A 248 10.52 -24.26 -5.54
N VAL A 249 9.78 -25.19 -4.96
CA VAL A 249 8.74 -25.97 -5.66
C VAL A 249 7.65 -25.02 -6.17
N ASN A 250 7.15 -24.13 -5.33
CA ASN A 250 6.14 -23.14 -5.74
C ASN A 250 6.67 -22.17 -6.79
N GLN A 251 7.94 -21.78 -6.74
CA GLN A 251 8.57 -20.94 -7.78
C GLN A 251 8.57 -21.65 -9.15
N ILE A 252 8.90 -22.94 -9.18
CA ILE A 252 8.89 -23.76 -10.42
C ILE A 252 7.46 -23.87 -10.97
N ILE A 253 6.47 -24.23 -10.12
CA ILE A 253 5.07 -24.37 -10.51
C ILE A 253 4.51 -23.04 -11.03
N PHE A 254 4.79 -21.94 -10.31
CA PHE A 254 4.40 -20.60 -10.73
C PHE A 254 5.06 -20.22 -12.06
N GLY A 255 6.36 -20.50 -12.22
CA GLY A 255 7.09 -20.22 -13.47
C GLY A 255 6.46 -20.89 -14.67
N PHE A 256 6.12 -22.17 -14.55
CA PHE A 256 5.41 -22.90 -15.60
C PHE A 256 4.02 -22.32 -15.90
N TYR A 257 3.20 -22.12 -14.85
CA TYR A 257 1.88 -21.48 -15.00
C TYR A 257 2.01 -20.08 -15.64
N PHE A 258 2.95 -19.28 -15.17
CA PHE A 258 3.09 -17.90 -15.61
C PHE A 258 3.50 -17.81 -17.08
N THR A 259 4.44 -18.65 -17.50
CA THR A 259 4.96 -18.67 -18.88
C THR A 259 3.96 -19.30 -19.86
N CYS A 260 3.33 -20.41 -19.47
CA CYS A 260 2.47 -21.18 -20.40
C CYS A 260 1.00 -20.69 -20.41
N VAL A 261 0.55 -20.03 -19.33
CA VAL A 261 -0.87 -19.64 -19.22
C VAL A 261 -1.02 -18.11 -19.06
N ALA A 262 -0.38 -17.52 -18.04
CA ALA A 262 -0.66 -16.13 -17.68
C ALA A 262 -0.19 -15.13 -18.74
N ILE A 263 1.03 -15.27 -19.23
CA ILE A 263 1.60 -14.37 -20.26
C ILE A 263 0.90 -14.54 -21.61
N PRO A 264 0.70 -15.75 -22.17
CA PRO A 264 -0.05 -15.91 -23.41
C PRO A 264 -1.45 -15.32 -23.33
N LYS A 265 -2.19 -15.60 -22.24
CA LYS A 265 -3.50 -15.01 -22.01
C LYS A 265 -3.46 -13.48 -22.01
N GLN A 266 -2.47 -12.86 -21.34
CA GLN A 266 -2.34 -11.41 -21.28
C GLN A 266 -2.03 -10.80 -22.64
N ILE A 267 -1.17 -11.45 -23.43
CA ILE A 267 -0.87 -11.03 -24.82
C ILE A 267 -2.12 -11.07 -25.69
N ILE A 268 -2.91 -12.17 -25.62
CA ILE A 268 -4.17 -12.28 -26.34
C ILE A 268 -5.13 -11.14 -25.95
N ILE A 269 -5.26 -10.86 -24.64
CA ILE A 269 -6.10 -9.75 -24.15
C ILE A 269 -5.64 -8.42 -24.75
N TYR A 270 -4.33 -8.16 -24.79
CA TYR A 270 -3.81 -6.91 -25.37
C TYR A 270 -4.05 -6.80 -26.87
N ILE A 271 -3.95 -7.91 -27.61
CA ILE A 271 -4.28 -7.94 -29.06
C ILE A 271 -5.78 -7.62 -29.25
N LEU A 272 -6.66 -8.31 -28.52
CA LEU A 272 -8.11 -8.11 -28.61
C LEU A 272 -8.55 -6.68 -28.25
N LYS A 273 -7.88 -6.09 -27.26
CA LYS A 273 -8.13 -4.71 -26.82
C LYS A 273 -7.40 -3.65 -27.66
N LYS A 274 -6.66 -4.02 -28.68
CA LYS A 274 -5.81 -3.15 -29.51
C LYS A 274 -4.76 -2.37 -28.68
N ARG A 275 -4.24 -3.00 -27.61
CA ARG A 275 -3.22 -2.44 -26.70
C ARG A 275 -1.89 -3.18 -26.84
N THR A 276 -1.49 -3.48 -28.07
CA THR A 276 -0.20 -4.14 -28.35
C THR A 276 1.02 -3.30 -27.93
N ASP A 277 0.82 -1.98 -27.76
CA ASP A 277 1.77 -1.04 -27.16
C ASP A 277 2.26 -1.47 -25.75
N LEU A 278 1.50 -2.30 -25.03
CA LEU A 278 1.86 -2.79 -23.71
C LEU A 278 2.72 -4.06 -23.72
N ILE A 279 2.78 -4.80 -24.82
CA ILE A 279 3.55 -6.06 -24.92
C ILE A 279 5.06 -5.87 -24.63
N PRO A 280 5.73 -4.81 -25.12
CA PRO A 280 7.13 -4.55 -24.78
C PRO A 280 7.39 -4.45 -23.28
N TYR A 281 6.45 -3.91 -22.50
CA TYR A 281 6.58 -3.77 -21.05
C TYR A 281 6.44 -5.10 -20.31
N LEU A 282 5.60 -6.02 -20.81
CA LEU A 282 5.60 -7.42 -20.35
C LEU A 282 6.98 -8.07 -20.55
N ARG A 283 7.54 -7.95 -21.74
CA ARG A 283 8.87 -8.51 -22.05
C ARG A 283 9.96 -7.91 -21.15
N ARG A 284 9.97 -6.58 -20.95
CA ARG A 284 10.93 -5.91 -20.06
C ARG A 284 10.81 -6.40 -18.62
N ALA A 285 9.58 -6.60 -18.11
CA ALA A 285 9.34 -7.14 -16.77
C ALA A 285 9.87 -8.56 -16.59
N LEU A 286 9.70 -9.43 -17.61
CA LEU A 286 10.27 -10.78 -17.63
C LEU A 286 11.81 -10.74 -17.65
N THR A 287 12.39 -9.97 -18.58
CA THR A 287 13.85 -9.81 -18.69
C THR A 287 14.46 -9.32 -17.40
N TRP A 288 13.83 -8.35 -16.73
CA TRP A 288 14.30 -7.86 -15.42
C TRP A 288 14.40 -9.00 -14.41
N ASN A 289 13.40 -9.85 -14.31
CA ASN A 289 13.38 -10.96 -13.35
C ASN A 289 14.39 -12.06 -13.65
N ILE A 290 14.85 -12.18 -14.92
CA ILE A 290 15.90 -13.12 -15.32
C ILE A 290 17.29 -12.53 -15.05
N THR A 291 17.47 -11.22 -15.28
CA THR A 291 18.78 -10.56 -15.26
C THR A 291 19.14 -9.88 -13.96
N GLN A 292 18.16 -9.59 -13.10
CA GLN A 292 18.39 -8.88 -11.84
C GLN A 292 18.21 -9.79 -10.62
N ALA A 293 19.02 -9.54 -9.59
CA ALA A 293 18.86 -10.16 -8.28
C ALA A 293 17.53 -9.74 -7.63
N LYS A 294 17.00 -10.57 -6.72
CA LYS A 294 15.72 -10.33 -6.05
C LYS A 294 15.70 -9.13 -5.08
N ASP A 295 16.86 -8.59 -4.77
CA ASP A 295 17.10 -7.42 -3.91
C ASP A 295 17.64 -6.21 -4.70
N SER A 296 17.68 -6.31 -6.03
CA SER A 296 18.17 -5.23 -6.90
C SER A 296 17.25 -4.00 -6.84
N LEU A 297 17.82 -2.84 -6.51
CA LEU A 297 17.13 -1.55 -6.54
C LEU A 297 17.01 -0.94 -7.95
N LYS A 298 17.57 -1.61 -8.99
CA LYS A 298 17.40 -1.16 -10.37
C LYS A 298 15.93 -1.30 -10.78
N LEU A 299 15.26 -0.20 -11.06
CA LEU A 299 13.83 -0.23 -11.43
C LEU A 299 13.59 -0.91 -12.78
N GLY A 300 14.50 -0.74 -13.76
CA GLY A 300 14.32 -1.26 -15.11
C GLY A 300 13.20 -0.55 -15.90
N PHE A 301 12.74 0.60 -15.40
CA PHE A 301 11.71 1.46 -15.99
C PHE A 301 12.08 2.92 -15.74
N ASN A 302 11.86 3.78 -16.74
CA ASN A 302 12.05 5.22 -16.55
C ASN A 302 10.81 5.79 -15.85
N THR A 303 10.97 6.21 -14.62
CA THR A 303 9.90 6.77 -13.77
C THR A 303 9.81 8.29 -13.85
N VAL A 304 10.73 8.91 -14.59
CA VAL A 304 10.72 10.36 -14.85
C VAL A 304 9.80 10.58 -16.05
N ALA A 305 8.67 11.19 -15.83
CA ALA A 305 7.79 11.78 -16.84
C ALA A 305 7.52 13.23 -16.49
#